data_fa3ce78ea0feb0033cbc60ab001abb2e
#
_entry.id   fa3ce78ea0feb0033cbc60ab001abb2e
#
_cell.length_a   1.000
_cell.length_b   1.000
_cell.length_c   1.000
_cell.angle_alpha   90.00
_cell.angle_beta   90.00
_cell.angle_gamma   90.00
#
_symmetry.space_group_name_H-M   'P 1'
#
loop_
_entity.id
_entity.type
_entity.pdbx_description
1 polymer ?
#
loop_
_entity_poly.entity_id
_entity_poly.type
_entity_poly.pdbx_seq_one_letter_code
_entity_poly.pdbx_strand_id
1 'polypeptide(L)'
;MTVLIDPPAWPAHGTVFSHLVSDASLEELHAFARAAGLSERAFDRDHYDVPAHRRAELVARGAVPVSGRELVRRLAASGLRVPARNRAEKRDVVLARRWARLFEGTTASPDAVTTAGRDLLARWAEPHRHYHDPAHLLAVLESVDLLERAGAETGPDPRAVRLAAWFHDAVYAGDPAAPAGQDEADSAALAREVLTDPRLAVPADVVDEVARLVLLTAAHDPAPHDAAGAVLSDADLEVLGRSPEAYARYVAAVRRDYAHVSDADWTRGRGAVLDALLDAERLYRTAPAEHAGRTPPATPWRRNEPRCRPERVAPVLARDAARPASPDGETGLAGWAPERVGPAQRLITSCRPCRPSGPCPRRRRRPSRACPRRRPRWSGTGPRWTRRSAGPSGSPSPGR
;
A
#
# COMPACT_ATOMS: atom_id res chain seq x y z
N MET A 1 -10.50 -30.75 -24.24
CA MET A 1 -11.06 -29.51 -23.70
C MET A 1 -11.78 -29.87 -22.42
N THR A 2 -11.34 -29.35 -21.30
CA THR A 2 -11.89 -29.79 -20.01
C THR A 2 -11.90 -28.63 -19.01
N VAL A 3 -13.10 -28.30 -18.55
CA VAL A 3 -13.24 -27.38 -17.41
C VAL A 3 -13.07 -28.19 -16.13
N LEU A 4 -12.18 -27.75 -15.26
CA LEU A 4 -11.76 -28.42 -14.04
C LEU A 4 -12.19 -27.61 -12.82
N ILE A 5 -12.50 -28.32 -11.71
CA ILE A 5 -12.86 -27.66 -10.45
C ILE A 5 -12.21 -28.40 -9.27
N ASP A 6 -11.55 -27.66 -8.36
CA ASP A 6 -10.96 -28.23 -7.16
C ASP A 6 -11.95 -28.35 -5.98
N PRO A 7 -11.58 -29.00 -4.88
CA PRO A 7 -12.37 -28.96 -3.65
C PRO A 7 -12.39 -27.54 -3.07
N PRO A 8 -13.51 -27.15 -2.38
CA PRO A 8 -13.57 -25.86 -1.71
C PRO A 8 -12.63 -25.85 -0.51
N ALA A 9 -11.55 -25.08 -0.62
CA ALA A 9 -10.49 -25.02 0.38
C ALA A 9 -10.07 -23.58 0.73
N TRP A 10 -10.61 -22.57 0.02
CA TRP A 10 -10.18 -21.18 0.15
C TRP A 10 -11.27 -20.35 0.86
N PRO A 11 -11.09 -20.06 2.17
CA PRO A 11 -12.08 -19.28 2.92
C PRO A 11 -12.05 -17.82 2.50
N ALA A 12 -13.19 -17.28 2.10
CA ALA A 12 -13.41 -15.87 1.81
C ALA A 12 -14.91 -15.53 1.99
N HIS A 13 -15.23 -14.28 2.30
CA HIS A 13 -16.61 -13.77 2.34
C HIS A 13 -17.62 -14.65 3.13
N GLY A 14 -17.16 -15.24 4.24
CA GLY A 14 -18.01 -16.09 5.09
C GLY A 14 -18.32 -17.48 4.53
N THR A 15 -17.70 -17.88 3.43
CA THR A 15 -17.80 -19.22 2.81
C THR A 15 -16.43 -19.73 2.36
N VAL A 16 -16.38 -20.91 1.77
CA VAL A 16 -15.18 -21.49 1.16
C VAL A 16 -15.36 -21.54 -0.34
N PHE A 17 -14.30 -21.30 -1.08
CA PHE A 17 -14.30 -21.23 -2.53
C PHE A 17 -13.51 -22.39 -3.15
N SER A 18 -13.94 -22.82 -4.33
CA SER A 18 -13.25 -23.67 -5.29
C SER A 18 -12.76 -22.83 -6.44
N HIS A 19 -11.69 -23.24 -7.11
CA HIS A 19 -11.26 -22.65 -8.37
C HIS A 19 -11.82 -23.45 -9.55
N LEU A 20 -12.34 -22.75 -10.54
CA LEU A 20 -12.81 -23.31 -11.81
C LEU A 20 -11.87 -22.80 -12.92
N VAL A 21 -11.22 -23.72 -13.65
CA VAL A 21 -10.26 -23.41 -14.72
C VAL A 21 -10.58 -24.20 -15.98
N SER A 22 -10.07 -23.77 -17.13
CA SER A 22 -9.96 -24.61 -18.33
C SER A 22 -8.49 -25.00 -18.58
N ASP A 23 -8.27 -26.18 -19.10
CA ASP A 23 -6.95 -26.60 -19.59
C ASP A 23 -6.79 -26.43 -21.10
N ALA A 24 -7.75 -25.77 -21.75
CA ALA A 24 -7.75 -25.54 -23.19
C ALA A 24 -7.73 -24.04 -23.55
N SER A 25 -8.70 -23.24 -23.09
CA SER A 25 -8.73 -21.79 -23.39
C SER A 25 -9.57 -21.00 -22.37
N LEU A 26 -9.35 -19.68 -22.33
CA LEU A 26 -10.17 -18.79 -21.51
C LEU A 26 -11.57 -18.64 -22.11
N GLU A 27 -11.72 -18.73 -23.44
CA GLU A 27 -13.02 -18.68 -24.14
C GLU A 27 -13.92 -19.84 -23.69
N GLU A 28 -13.37 -21.07 -23.58
CA GLU A 28 -14.09 -22.23 -23.05
C GLU A 28 -14.51 -21.99 -21.60
N LEU A 29 -13.58 -21.48 -20.75
CA LEU A 29 -13.86 -21.17 -19.36
C LEU A 29 -14.98 -20.14 -19.22
N HIS A 30 -14.90 -19.05 -19.98
CA HIS A 30 -15.93 -18.00 -19.96
C HIS A 30 -17.26 -18.49 -20.50
N ALA A 31 -17.28 -19.31 -21.56
CA ALA A 31 -18.50 -19.90 -22.11
C ALA A 31 -19.20 -20.79 -21.07
N PHE A 32 -18.43 -21.66 -20.39
CA PHE A 32 -18.94 -22.51 -19.33
C PHE A 32 -19.48 -21.68 -18.15
N ALA A 33 -18.72 -20.68 -17.69
CA ALA A 33 -19.10 -19.80 -16.59
C ALA A 33 -20.41 -19.04 -16.89
N ARG A 34 -20.56 -18.48 -18.09
CA ARG A 34 -21.80 -17.80 -18.53
C ARG A 34 -22.98 -18.76 -18.57
N ALA A 35 -22.81 -19.95 -19.14
CA ALA A 35 -23.85 -20.97 -19.18
C ALA A 35 -24.29 -21.45 -17.78
N ALA A 36 -23.36 -21.40 -16.83
CA ALA A 36 -23.62 -21.71 -15.43
C ALA A 36 -24.14 -20.50 -14.61
N GLY A 37 -24.26 -19.31 -15.20
CA GLY A 37 -24.70 -18.10 -14.50
C GLY A 37 -23.70 -17.62 -13.44
N LEU A 38 -22.40 -17.84 -13.66
CA LEU A 38 -21.35 -17.24 -12.83
C LEU A 38 -21.13 -15.80 -13.27
N SER A 39 -21.00 -14.91 -12.30
CA SER A 39 -20.66 -13.51 -12.55
C SER A 39 -19.24 -13.36 -13.10
N GLU A 40 -19.06 -12.50 -14.11
CA GLU A 40 -17.71 -12.16 -14.60
C GLU A 40 -16.82 -11.52 -13.50
N ARG A 41 -17.42 -10.95 -12.45
CA ARG A 41 -16.69 -10.46 -11.27
C ARG A 41 -15.98 -11.55 -10.45
N ALA A 42 -16.42 -12.81 -10.62
CA ALA A 42 -15.79 -13.96 -9.98
C ALA A 42 -14.55 -14.46 -10.75
N PHE A 43 -14.23 -13.87 -11.90
CA PHE A 43 -13.07 -14.22 -12.70
C PHE A 43 -11.81 -13.50 -12.21
N ASP A 44 -10.82 -14.27 -11.76
CA ASP A 44 -9.47 -13.77 -11.42
C ASP A 44 -8.42 -14.32 -12.41
N ARG A 45 -8.30 -13.65 -13.54
CA ARG A 45 -7.18 -13.77 -14.51
C ARG A 45 -7.09 -15.10 -15.25
N ASP A 46 -7.11 -16.24 -14.57
CA ASP A 46 -6.93 -17.58 -15.14
C ASP A 46 -7.96 -18.58 -14.59
N HIS A 47 -8.84 -18.13 -13.69
CA HIS A 47 -9.85 -18.98 -13.04
C HIS A 47 -11.09 -18.18 -12.59
N TYR A 48 -12.17 -18.88 -12.26
CA TYR A 48 -13.30 -18.35 -11.53
C TYR A 48 -13.27 -18.83 -10.08
N ASP A 49 -13.52 -17.93 -9.15
CA ASP A 49 -13.79 -18.28 -7.75
C ASP A 49 -15.24 -18.71 -7.58
N VAL A 50 -15.44 -19.97 -7.18
CA VAL A 50 -16.75 -20.60 -7.06
C VAL A 50 -17.06 -20.86 -5.60
N PRO A 51 -18.14 -20.27 -5.01
CA PRO A 51 -18.56 -20.58 -3.65
C PRO A 51 -18.89 -22.07 -3.50
N ALA A 52 -18.60 -22.66 -2.35
CA ALA A 52 -18.74 -24.09 -2.08
C ALA A 52 -20.13 -24.64 -2.44
N HIS A 53 -21.20 -23.89 -2.17
CA HIS A 53 -22.58 -24.30 -2.44
C HIS A 53 -22.88 -24.46 -3.93
N ARG A 54 -22.11 -23.80 -4.84
CA ARG A 54 -22.28 -23.90 -6.29
C ARG A 54 -21.49 -25.06 -6.92
N ARG A 55 -20.52 -25.62 -6.19
CA ARG A 55 -19.61 -26.63 -6.74
C ARG A 55 -20.32 -27.88 -7.30
N ALA A 56 -21.28 -28.42 -6.57
CA ALA A 56 -22.03 -29.62 -6.99
C ALA A 56 -22.80 -29.38 -8.29
N GLU A 57 -23.40 -28.21 -8.45
CA GLU A 57 -24.09 -27.80 -9.69
C GLU A 57 -23.13 -27.73 -10.88
N LEU A 58 -21.93 -27.15 -10.70
CA LEU A 58 -20.96 -27.04 -11.79
C LEU A 58 -20.40 -28.41 -12.20
N VAL A 59 -20.21 -29.33 -11.26
CA VAL A 59 -19.85 -30.71 -11.57
C VAL A 59 -20.97 -31.40 -12.37
N ALA A 60 -22.23 -31.22 -11.98
CA ALA A 60 -23.36 -31.77 -12.72
C ALA A 60 -23.47 -31.16 -14.16
N ARG A 61 -22.96 -29.95 -14.38
CA ARG A 61 -22.88 -29.30 -15.71
C ARG A 61 -21.65 -29.71 -16.52
N GLY A 62 -20.78 -30.57 -16.00
CA GLY A 62 -19.65 -31.12 -16.73
C GLY A 62 -18.28 -30.61 -16.27
N ALA A 63 -18.17 -29.81 -15.21
CA ALA A 63 -16.88 -29.51 -14.62
C ALA A 63 -16.30 -30.78 -14.00
N VAL A 64 -15.04 -31.13 -14.34
CA VAL A 64 -14.36 -32.33 -13.84
C VAL A 64 -13.73 -32.04 -12.49
N PRO A 65 -14.11 -32.74 -11.42
CA PRO A 65 -13.51 -32.58 -10.12
C PRO A 65 -12.08 -33.13 -10.10
N VAL A 66 -11.11 -32.32 -9.66
CA VAL A 66 -9.70 -32.71 -9.52
C VAL A 66 -9.17 -32.19 -8.19
N SER A 67 -8.01 -32.68 -7.75
CA SER A 67 -7.33 -32.07 -6.60
C SER A 67 -6.76 -30.69 -6.96
N GLY A 68 -6.60 -29.80 -5.97
CA GLY A 68 -6.01 -28.47 -6.20
C GLY A 68 -4.59 -28.57 -6.82
N ARG A 69 -3.81 -29.59 -6.45
CA ARG A 69 -2.49 -29.85 -7.04
C ARG A 69 -2.58 -30.22 -8.52
N GLU A 70 -3.53 -31.07 -8.87
CA GLU A 70 -3.78 -31.48 -10.26
C GLU A 70 -4.30 -30.30 -11.09
N LEU A 71 -5.22 -29.50 -10.55
CA LEU A 71 -5.74 -28.31 -11.20
C LEU A 71 -4.60 -27.34 -11.57
N VAL A 72 -3.73 -27.01 -10.60
CA VAL A 72 -2.58 -26.12 -10.83
C VAL A 72 -1.63 -26.71 -11.88
N ARG A 73 -1.36 -28.02 -11.84
CA ARG A 73 -0.50 -28.70 -12.81
C ARG A 73 -1.06 -28.62 -14.23
N ARG A 74 -2.35 -28.90 -14.42
CA ARG A 74 -3.02 -28.86 -15.75
C ARG A 74 -3.13 -27.43 -16.27
N LEU A 75 -3.50 -26.48 -15.42
CA LEU A 75 -3.53 -25.05 -15.76
C LEU A 75 -2.14 -24.53 -16.17
N ALA A 76 -1.07 -24.96 -15.49
CA ALA A 76 0.29 -24.61 -15.89
C ALA A 76 0.70 -25.23 -17.23
N ALA A 77 0.32 -26.49 -17.47
CA ALA A 77 0.62 -27.20 -18.72
C ALA A 77 -0.13 -26.61 -19.93
N SER A 78 -1.33 -26.05 -19.73
CA SER A 78 -2.10 -25.38 -20.79
C SER A 78 -1.51 -24.03 -21.24
N GLY A 79 -0.55 -23.48 -20.50
CA GLY A 79 -0.02 -22.14 -20.77
C GLY A 79 -0.95 -20.98 -20.35
N LEU A 80 -2.15 -21.27 -19.85
CA LEU A 80 -3.12 -20.27 -19.39
C LEU A 80 -2.78 -19.73 -18.00
N ARG A 81 -1.92 -20.46 -17.24
CA ARG A 81 -1.51 -20.03 -15.91
C ARG A 81 -0.82 -18.68 -15.95
N VAL A 82 -1.35 -17.72 -15.19
CA VAL A 82 -0.68 -16.43 -14.98
C VAL A 82 0.25 -16.54 -13.77
N PRO A 83 1.57 -16.76 -13.97
CA PRO A 83 2.53 -16.83 -12.87
C PRO A 83 2.55 -15.54 -12.03
N ALA A 84 2.93 -15.66 -10.76
CA ALA A 84 2.99 -14.50 -9.85
C ALA A 84 3.85 -13.35 -10.40
N ARG A 85 4.99 -13.67 -11.07
CA ARG A 85 5.83 -12.67 -11.75
C ARG A 85 5.10 -11.90 -12.84
N ASN A 86 4.30 -12.60 -13.67
CA ASN A 86 3.53 -11.98 -14.75
C ASN A 86 2.32 -11.20 -14.21
N ARG A 87 1.87 -11.52 -12.99
CA ARG A 87 0.87 -10.73 -12.28
C ARG A 87 1.40 -9.36 -11.90
N ALA A 88 2.67 -9.28 -11.48
CA ALA A 88 3.33 -8.00 -11.23
C ALA A 88 3.40 -7.16 -12.52
N GLU A 89 3.91 -7.72 -13.62
CA GLU A 89 3.97 -7.03 -14.91
C GLU A 89 2.60 -6.54 -15.40
N LYS A 90 1.55 -7.36 -15.27
CA LYS A 90 0.18 -6.95 -15.62
C LYS A 90 -0.35 -5.85 -14.71
N ARG A 91 -0.04 -5.90 -13.43
CA ARG A 91 -0.39 -4.84 -12.46
C ARG A 91 0.26 -3.53 -12.85
N ASP A 92 1.55 -3.55 -13.19
CA ASP A 92 2.30 -2.35 -13.56
C ASP A 92 1.74 -1.73 -14.86
N VAL A 93 1.32 -2.56 -15.83
CA VAL A 93 0.60 -2.07 -17.03
C VAL A 93 -0.74 -1.44 -16.68
N VAL A 94 -1.50 -2.02 -15.74
CA VAL A 94 -2.77 -1.44 -15.27
C VAL A 94 -2.52 -0.11 -14.57
N LEU A 95 -1.53 -0.05 -13.68
CA LEU A 95 -1.16 1.16 -12.98
C LEU A 95 -0.71 2.26 -13.96
N ALA A 96 0.18 1.95 -14.90
CA ALA A 96 0.62 2.90 -15.92
C ALA A 96 -0.56 3.48 -16.73
N ARG A 97 -1.55 2.64 -17.09
CA ARG A 97 -2.77 3.11 -17.78
C ARG A 97 -3.63 3.98 -16.88
N ARG A 98 -3.76 3.64 -15.58
CA ARG A 98 -4.50 4.46 -14.62
C ARG A 98 -3.84 5.83 -14.43
N TRP A 99 -2.52 5.87 -14.35
CA TRP A 99 -1.77 7.13 -14.29
C TRP A 99 -2.01 7.99 -15.54
N ALA A 100 -1.84 7.42 -16.74
CA ALA A 100 -2.04 8.16 -17.98
C ALA A 100 -3.46 8.74 -18.10
N ARG A 101 -4.49 8.02 -17.64
CA ARG A 101 -5.88 8.51 -17.63
C ARG A 101 -6.10 9.77 -16.82
N LEU A 102 -5.30 10.05 -15.79
CA LEU A 102 -5.40 11.28 -15.01
C LEU A 102 -5.09 12.53 -15.82
N PHE A 103 -4.43 12.36 -16.97
CA PHE A 103 -4.02 13.45 -17.85
C PHE A 103 -4.77 13.44 -19.20
N GLU A 104 -5.73 12.54 -19.39
CA GLU A 104 -6.58 12.51 -20.58
C GLU A 104 -7.38 13.82 -20.69
N GLY A 105 -7.41 14.41 -21.91
CA GLY A 105 -8.10 15.68 -22.15
C GLY A 105 -7.40 16.92 -21.61
N THR A 106 -6.20 16.79 -21.04
CA THR A 106 -5.36 17.92 -20.61
C THR A 106 -4.35 18.29 -21.70
N THR A 107 -3.59 19.37 -21.48
CA THR A 107 -2.48 19.79 -22.34
C THR A 107 -1.13 19.19 -21.91
N ALA A 108 -1.15 18.18 -21.04
CA ALA A 108 0.05 17.52 -20.55
C ALA A 108 0.84 16.84 -21.68
N SER A 109 2.18 16.89 -21.60
CA SER A 109 3.07 16.18 -22.52
C SER A 109 2.99 14.66 -22.25
N PRO A 110 2.68 13.83 -23.26
CA PRO A 110 2.63 12.37 -23.08
C PRO A 110 3.96 11.78 -22.57
N ASP A 111 5.09 12.33 -22.99
CA ASP A 111 6.41 11.88 -22.54
C ASP A 111 6.67 12.25 -21.08
N ALA A 112 6.26 13.44 -20.64
CA ALA A 112 6.36 13.84 -19.24
C ALA A 112 5.47 12.97 -18.35
N VAL A 113 4.22 12.73 -18.77
CA VAL A 113 3.27 11.85 -18.07
C VAL A 113 3.85 10.43 -17.95
N THR A 114 4.36 9.87 -19.05
CA THR A 114 4.94 8.51 -19.05
C THR A 114 6.17 8.43 -18.14
N THR A 115 7.03 9.45 -18.17
CA THR A 115 8.24 9.50 -17.35
C THR A 115 7.88 9.57 -15.86
N ALA A 116 7.02 10.50 -15.47
CA ALA A 116 6.60 10.65 -14.08
C ALA A 116 5.92 9.37 -13.54
N GLY A 117 5.03 8.75 -14.31
CA GLY A 117 4.38 7.49 -13.92
C GLY A 117 5.35 6.33 -13.76
N ARG A 118 6.33 6.21 -14.64
CA ARG A 118 7.38 5.19 -14.55
C ARG A 118 8.24 5.40 -13.29
N ASP A 119 8.66 6.63 -13.03
CA ASP A 119 9.53 6.95 -11.90
C ASP A 119 8.81 6.75 -10.56
N LEU A 120 7.49 7.06 -10.49
CA LEU A 120 6.65 6.72 -9.34
C LEU A 120 6.51 5.21 -9.16
N LEU A 121 6.23 4.45 -10.21
CA LEU A 121 6.15 2.99 -10.13
C LEU A 121 7.46 2.35 -9.66
N ALA A 122 8.61 2.91 -10.07
CA ALA A 122 9.92 2.44 -9.60
C ALA A 122 10.08 2.63 -8.08
N ARG A 123 9.57 3.74 -7.50
CA ARG A 123 9.56 3.96 -6.06
C ARG A 123 8.68 2.96 -5.32
N TRP A 124 7.45 2.73 -5.80
CA TRP A 124 6.56 1.73 -5.24
C TRP A 124 7.12 0.30 -5.31
N ALA A 125 8.00 0.01 -6.27
CA ALA A 125 8.62 -1.29 -6.49
C ALA A 125 9.98 -1.46 -5.79
N GLU A 126 10.36 -0.58 -4.88
CA GLU A 126 11.61 -0.68 -4.12
C GLU A 126 11.68 -1.99 -3.32
N PRO A 127 12.84 -2.68 -3.28
CA PRO A 127 12.95 -4.05 -2.77
C PRO A 127 12.62 -4.22 -1.28
N HIS A 128 12.71 -3.16 -0.49
CA HIS A 128 12.41 -3.19 0.94
C HIS A 128 10.91 -3.15 1.25
N ARG A 129 10.07 -2.82 0.27
CA ARG A 129 8.62 -2.71 0.41
C ARG A 129 7.94 -4.06 0.24
N HIS A 130 7.15 -4.48 1.22
CA HIS A 130 6.44 -5.76 1.20
C HIS A 130 4.93 -5.60 1.29
N TYR A 131 4.47 -4.52 1.92
CA TYR A 131 3.07 -4.09 1.94
C TYR A 131 2.85 -2.81 1.14
N HIS A 132 3.66 -1.77 1.39
CA HIS A 132 3.58 -0.48 0.70
C HIS A 132 4.20 -0.57 -0.69
N ASP A 133 3.68 -1.51 -1.47
CA ASP A 133 4.15 -1.93 -2.80
C ASP A 133 3.12 -1.58 -3.90
N PRO A 134 3.39 -1.83 -5.20
CA PRO A 134 2.43 -1.57 -6.27
C PRO A 134 1.08 -2.29 -6.12
N ALA A 135 0.97 -3.36 -5.30
CA ALA A 135 -0.31 -4.00 -5.05
C ALA A 135 -1.18 -3.18 -4.09
N HIS A 136 -0.58 -2.58 -3.08
CA HIS A 136 -1.23 -1.63 -2.20
C HIS A 136 -1.72 -0.40 -2.97
N LEU A 137 -0.87 0.24 -3.77
CA LEU A 137 -1.27 1.36 -4.63
C LEU A 137 -2.49 1.01 -5.49
N LEU A 138 -2.48 -0.16 -6.14
CA LEU A 138 -3.62 -0.59 -6.96
C LEU A 138 -4.88 -0.77 -6.09
N ALA A 139 -4.76 -1.35 -4.91
CA ALA A 139 -5.88 -1.56 -3.99
C ALA A 139 -6.49 -0.23 -3.54
N VAL A 140 -5.67 0.76 -3.18
CA VAL A 140 -6.14 2.11 -2.82
C VAL A 140 -6.88 2.76 -4.00
N LEU A 141 -6.32 2.74 -5.21
CA LEU A 141 -6.97 3.28 -6.40
C LEU A 141 -8.30 2.57 -6.74
N GLU A 142 -8.38 1.25 -6.55
CA GLU A 142 -9.62 0.49 -6.74
C GLU A 142 -10.66 0.82 -5.68
N SER A 143 -10.23 1.04 -4.44
CA SER A 143 -11.10 1.46 -3.34
C SER A 143 -11.66 2.87 -3.54
N VAL A 144 -10.84 3.82 -4.02
CA VAL A 144 -11.33 5.15 -4.44
C VAL A 144 -12.43 5.03 -5.49
N ASP A 145 -12.20 4.21 -6.54
CA ASP A 145 -13.20 3.99 -7.59
C ASP A 145 -14.48 3.32 -7.06
N LEU A 146 -14.39 2.44 -6.06
CA LEU A 146 -15.55 1.79 -5.44
C LEU A 146 -16.36 2.77 -4.60
N LEU A 147 -15.69 3.59 -3.79
CA LEU A 147 -16.33 4.60 -2.94
C LEU A 147 -17.06 5.65 -3.78
N GLU A 148 -16.42 6.14 -4.85
CA GLU A 148 -17.01 7.10 -5.77
C GLU A 148 -18.24 6.53 -6.50
N ARG A 149 -18.15 5.29 -7.01
CA ARG A 149 -19.31 4.58 -7.60
C ARG A 149 -20.45 4.35 -6.60
N ALA A 150 -20.14 4.26 -5.34
CA ALA A 150 -21.11 4.12 -4.25
C ALA A 150 -21.66 5.48 -3.78
N GLY A 151 -21.26 6.59 -4.41
CA GLY A 151 -21.78 7.93 -4.15
C GLY A 151 -20.95 8.76 -3.18
N ALA A 152 -19.72 8.36 -2.85
CA ALA A 152 -18.81 9.22 -2.09
C ALA A 152 -18.32 10.39 -2.97
N GLU A 153 -18.31 11.58 -2.42
CA GLU A 153 -17.80 12.77 -3.10
C GLU A 153 -16.27 12.82 -2.96
N THR A 154 -15.59 13.21 -4.06
CA THR A 154 -14.12 13.28 -4.13
C THR A 154 -13.59 14.72 -4.20
N GLY A 155 -14.43 15.69 -3.91
CA GLY A 155 -14.09 17.11 -3.97
C GLY A 155 -14.23 17.71 -5.38
N PRO A 156 -13.79 18.98 -5.56
CA PRO A 156 -13.99 19.72 -6.81
C PRO A 156 -13.25 19.13 -8.02
N ASP A 157 -12.04 18.59 -7.81
CA ASP A 157 -11.29 17.86 -8.85
C ASP A 157 -11.09 16.42 -8.40
N PRO A 158 -11.83 15.45 -8.99
CA PRO A 158 -11.72 14.04 -8.61
C PRO A 158 -10.35 13.42 -8.93
N ARG A 159 -9.50 14.11 -9.72
CA ARG A 159 -8.12 13.66 -9.97
C ARG A 159 -7.25 13.85 -8.74
N ALA A 160 -7.54 14.87 -7.88
CA ALA A 160 -6.72 15.17 -6.71
C ALA A 160 -6.60 13.96 -5.77
N VAL A 161 -7.71 13.27 -5.47
CA VAL A 161 -7.69 12.07 -4.63
C VAL A 161 -6.85 10.94 -5.26
N ARG A 162 -6.98 10.73 -6.58
CA ARG A 162 -6.21 9.70 -7.28
C ARG A 162 -4.73 10.06 -7.39
N LEU A 163 -4.40 11.32 -7.65
CA LEU A 163 -3.02 11.79 -7.62
C LEU A 163 -2.44 11.64 -6.20
N ALA A 164 -3.18 12.01 -5.17
CA ALA A 164 -2.76 11.81 -3.80
C ALA A 164 -2.54 10.32 -3.48
N ALA A 165 -3.38 9.41 -3.96
CA ALA A 165 -3.17 7.97 -3.84
C ALA A 165 -1.87 7.50 -4.53
N TRP A 166 -1.42 8.14 -5.62
CA TRP A 166 -0.13 7.84 -6.23
C TRP A 166 1.06 8.28 -5.39
N PHE A 167 0.90 9.34 -4.60
CA PHE A 167 1.99 9.96 -3.86
C PHE A 167 2.01 9.62 -2.36
N HIS A 168 0.93 9.11 -1.75
CA HIS A 168 0.83 9.03 -0.29
C HIS A 168 1.98 8.26 0.39
N ASP A 169 2.46 7.19 -0.23
CA ASP A 169 3.62 6.40 0.19
C ASP A 169 4.73 6.36 -0.88
N ALA A 170 4.80 7.36 -1.76
CA ALA A 170 5.83 7.39 -2.82
C ALA A 170 7.24 7.52 -2.27
N VAL A 171 7.39 8.12 -1.09
CA VAL A 171 8.58 8.02 -0.23
C VAL A 171 8.20 7.18 0.97
N TYR A 172 8.93 6.11 1.20
CA TYR A 172 8.71 5.19 2.31
C TYR A 172 10.04 4.63 2.80
N ALA A 173 10.61 5.27 3.80
CA ALA A 173 11.85 4.84 4.43
C ALA A 173 11.60 3.84 5.57
N GLY A 174 10.46 3.97 6.25
CA GLY A 174 10.12 3.17 7.42
C GLY A 174 11.15 3.30 8.55
N ASP A 175 11.87 4.44 8.63
CA ASP A 175 12.90 4.68 9.62
C ASP A 175 12.28 5.01 10.99
N PRO A 176 12.39 4.14 11.99
CA PRO A 176 11.85 4.40 13.33
C PRO A 176 12.55 5.56 14.07
N ALA A 177 13.69 6.03 13.58
CA ALA A 177 14.41 7.19 14.13
C ALA A 177 13.93 8.52 13.51
N ALA A 178 13.23 8.48 12.39
CA ALA A 178 12.67 9.67 11.76
C ALA A 178 11.52 10.26 12.61
N PRO A 179 11.25 11.57 12.48
CA PRO A 179 10.03 12.16 13.05
C PRO A 179 8.77 11.48 12.52
N ALA A 180 7.74 11.38 13.35
CA ALA A 180 6.45 10.87 12.90
C ALA A 180 5.89 11.73 11.77
N GLY A 181 5.40 11.09 10.70
CA GLY A 181 4.89 11.76 9.52
C GLY A 181 5.96 12.26 8.53
N GLN A 182 7.22 11.82 8.72
CA GLN A 182 8.31 12.25 7.84
C GLN A 182 8.15 11.67 6.42
N ASP A 183 7.79 10.39 6.31
CA ASP A 183 7.59 9.74 5.02
C ASP A 183 6.44 10.41 4.24
N GLU A 184 5.37 10.79 4.93
CA GLU A 184 4.24 11.52 4.33
C GLU A 184 4.64 12.97 3.97
N ALA A 185 5.46 13.63 4.78
CA ALA A 185 5.98 14.95 4.48
C ALA A 185 6.89 14.93 3.25
N ASP A 186 7.77 13.94 3.14
CA ASP A 186 8.66 13.76 2.00
C ASP A 186 7.87 13.34 0.74
N SER A 187 6.85 12.52 0.89
CA SER A 187 5.90 12.16 -0.18
C SER A 187 5.12 13.37 -0.69
N ALA A 188 4.66 14.25 0.20
CA ALA A 188 3.98 15.49 -0.18
C ALA A 188 4.93 16.47 -0.87
N ALA A 189 6.18 16.57 -0.42
CA ALA A 189 7.22 17.36 -1.09
C ALA A 189 7.50 16.85 -2.50
N LEU A 190 7.63 15.52 -2.66
CA LEU A 190 7.77 14.87 -3.97
C LEU A 190 6.55 15.14 -4.87
N ALA A 191 5.33 15.12 -4.32
CA ALA A 191 4.13 15.44 -5.08
C ALA A 191 4.19 16.87 -5.64
N ARG A 192 4.60 17.84 -4.82
CA ARG A 192 4.80 19.23 -5.28
C ARG A 192 5.88 19.32 -6.34
N GLU A 193 7.04 18.70 -6.12
CA GLU A 193 8.14 18.69 -7.06
C GLU A 193 7.73 18.17 -8.45
N VAL A 194 7.09 16.99 -8.47
CA VAL A 194 6.68 16.34 -9.72
C VAL A 194 5.54 17.08 -10.41
N LEU A 195 4.48 17.42 -9.67
CA LEU A 195 3.25 17.96 -10.27
C LEU A 195 3.35 19.44 -10.66
N THR A 196 4.35 20.19 -10.18
CA THR A 196 4.63 21.56 -10.63
C THR A 196 5.39 21.61 -11.96
N ASP A 197 5.83 20.47 -12.51
CA ASP A 197 6.39 20.43 -13.85
C ASP A 197 5.34 20.95 -14.87
N PRO A 198 5.61 22.08 -15.56
CA PRO A 198 4.63 22.69 -16.47
C PRO A 198 4.21 21.74 -17.60
N ARG A 199 5.04 20.73 -17.91
CA ARG A 199 4.72 19.72 -18.94
C ARG A 199 3.62 18.77 -18.50
N LEU A 200 3.30 18.65 -17.20
CA LEU A 200 2.18 17.86 -16.69
C LEU A 200 0.87 18.63 -16.66
N ALA A 201 0.93 19.95 -16.81
CA ALA A 201 -0.25 20.84 -16.87
C ALA A 201 -1.24 20.62 -15.72
N VAL A 202 -0.74 20.40 -14.48
CA VAL A 202 -1.56 20.30 -13.27
C VAL A 202 -1.76 21.70 -12.67
N PRO A 203 -2.99 22.16 -12.43
CA PRO A 203 -3.25 23.44 -11.79
C PRO A 203 -2.64 23.51 -10.38
N ALA A 204 -2.21 24.71 -9.98
CA ALA A 204 -1.50 24.89 -8.71
C ALA A 204 -2.37 24.54 -7.49
N ASP A 205 -3.67 24.86 -7.54
CA ASP A 205 -4.65 24.50 -6.51
C ASP A 205 -4.83 22.97 -6.38
N VAL A 206 -4.76 22.23 -7.49
CA VAL A 206 -4.77 20.76 -7.48
C VAL A 206 -3.47 20.22 -6.89
N VAL A 207 -2.32 20.81 -7.20
CA VAL A 207 -1.02 20.42 -6.59
C VAL A 207 -1.05 20.60 -5.08
N ASP A 208 -1.58 21.73 -4.62
CA ASP A 208 -1.70 22.02 -3.19
C ASP A 208 -2.66 21.06 -2.49
N GLU A 209 -3.78 20.76 -3.12
CA GLU A 209 -4.74 19.77 -2.60
C GLU A 209 -4.15 18.36 -2.53
N VAL A 210 -3.44 17.90 -3.56
CA VAL A 210 -2.74 16.61 -3.55
C VAL A 210 -1.76 16.54 -2.40
N ALA A 211 -0.92 17.55 -2.21
CA ALA A 211 0.05 17.57 -1.13
C ALA A 211 -0.62 17.60 0.26
N ARG A 212 -1.74 18.33 0.40
CA ARG A 212 -2.55 18.34 1.63
C ARG A 212 -3.11 16.94 1.93
N LEU A 213 -3.66 16.29 0.93
CA LEU A 213 -4.22 14.95 1.04
C LEU A 213 -3.15 13.90 1.40
N VAL A 214 -1.95 14.01 0.82
CA VAL A 214 -0.81 13.15 1.20
C VAL A 214 -0.44 13.35 2.66
N LEU A 215 -0.33 14.60 3.13
CA LEU A 215 -0.05 14.88 4.55
C LEU A 215 -1.13 14.34 5.50
N LEU A 216 -2.38 14.27 5.04
CA LEU A 216 -3.50 13.78 5.83
C LEU A 216 -3.33 12.29 6.18
N THR A 217 -2.70 11.48 5.31
CA THR A 217 -2.52 10.03 5.55
C THR A 217 -1.64 9.73 6.75
N ALA A 218 -0.85 10.70 7.20
CA ALA A 218 -0.11 10.61 8.45
C ALA A 218 -0.99 10.36 9.68
N ALA A 219 -2.20 10.86 9.71
CA ALA A 219 -3.12 10.75 10.86
C ALA A 219 -4.45 10.08 10.53
N HIS A 220 -4.84 10.01 9.26
CA HIS A 220 -6.15 9.54 8.79
C HIS A 220 -7.34 10.22 9.50
N ASP A 221 -7.19 11.51 9.81
CA ASP A 221 -8.20 12.28 10.52
C ASP A 221 -8.73 13.46 9.67
N PRO A 222 -9.50 13.17 8.61
CA PRO A 222 -10.11 14.19 7.78
C PRO A 222 -11.14 15.01 8.58
N ALA A 223 -11.21 16.32 8.32
CA ALA A 223 -12.23 17.18 8.88
C ALA A 223 -13.64 16.72 8.45
N PRO A 224 -14.71 17.04 9.21
CA PRO A 224 -16.08 16.54 8.94
C PRO A 224 -16.61 16.83 7.53
N HIS A 225 -16.11 17.87 6.88
CA HIS A 225 -16.52 18.29 5.52
C HIS A 225 -15.44 18.05 4.46
N ASP A 226 -14.36 17.35 4.81
CA ASP A 226 -13.28 16.99 3.89
C ASP A 226 -13.63 15.69 3.15
N ALA A 227 -14.46 15.80 2.12
CA ALA A 227 -14.90 14.66 1.33
C ALA A 227 -13.73 13.93 0.64
N ALA A 228 -12.78 14.68 0.08
CA ALA A 228 -11.59 14.12 -0.57
C ALA A 228 -10.68 13.38 0.41
N GLY A 229 -10.44 13.99 1.58
CA GLY A 229 -9.66 13.37 2.65
C GLY A 229 -10.34 12.13 3.23
N ALA A 230 -11.67 12.13 3.38
CA ALA A 230 -12.45 10.99 3.82
C ALA A 230 -12.31 9.81 2.85
N VAL A 231 -12.42 10.06 1.54
CA VAL A 231 -12.28 9.00 0.52
C VAL A 231 -10.87 8.43 0.49
N LEU A 232 -9.83 9.27 0.54
CA LEU A 232 -8.44 8.78 0.54
C LEU A 232 -8.14 7.97 1.81
N SER A 233 -8.54 8.48 2.98
CA SER A 233 -8.34 7.79 4.25
C SER A 233 -9.04 6.42 4.29
N ASP A 234 -10.31 6.35 3.87
CA ASP A 234 -11.08 5.12 3.83
C ASP A 234 -10.52 4.11 2.82
N ALA A 235 -10.01 4.61 1.68
CA ALA A 235 -9.42 3.77 0.64
C ALA A 235 -8.09 3.13 1.11
N ASP A 236 -7.28 3.86 1.84
CA ASP A 236 -6.01 3.38 2.36
C ASP A 236 -6.20 2.41 3.54
N LEU A 237 -7.14 2.71 4.42
CA LEU A 237 -7.48 1.86 5.56
C LEU A 237 -8.38 0.65 5.20
N GLU A 238 -8.71 0.44 3.93
CA GLU A 238 -9.65 -0.60 3.45
C GLU A 238 -9.23 -2.01 3.91
N VAL A 239 -7.93 -2.28 3.98
CA VAL A 239 -7.39 -3.57 4.43
C VAL A 239 -7.85 -3.98 5.82
N LEU A 240 -8.17 -3.02 6.69
CA LEU A 240 -8.66 -3.27 8.06
C LEU A 240 -10.07 -3.89 8.07
N GLY A 241 -10.85 -3.68 7.01
CA GLY A 241 -12.19 -4.27 6.83
C GLY A 241 -12.20 -5.61 6.10
N ARG A 242 -11.05 -6.10 5.63
CA ARG A 242 -10.95 -7.35 4.87
C ARG A 242 -11.10 -8.61 5.76
N SER A 243 -11.11 -9.79 5.11
CA SER A 243 -11.19 -11.07 5.83
C SER A 243 -10.01 -11.27 6.80
N PRO A 244 -10.17 -12.12 7.84
CA PRO A 244 -9.09 -12.44 8.78
C PRO A 244 -7.78 -12.86 8.11
N GLU A 245 -7.88 -13.63 7.02
CA GLU A 245 -6.73 -14.14 6.29
C GLU A 245 -6.04 -13.03 5.48
N ALA A 246 -6.80 -12.09 4.91
CA ALA A 246 -6.26 -10.93 4.21
C ALA A 246 -5.57 -9.99 5.21
N TYR A 247 -6.19 -9.77 6.37
CA TYR A 247 -5.60 -9.00 7.45
C TYR A 247 -4.31 -9.65 7.99
N ALA A 248 -4.29 -10.97 8.18
CA ALA A 248 -3.08 -11.67 8.62
C ALA A 248 -1.93 -11.53 7.60
N ARG A 249 -2.23 -11.58 6.30
CA ARG A 249 -1.22 -11.32 5.25
C ARG A 249 -0.70 -9.89 5.29
N TYR A 250 -1.59 -8.91 5.49
CA TYR A 250 -1.22 -7.52 5.70
C TYR A 250 -0.25 -7.36 6.88
N VAL A 251 -0.61 -7.88 8.07
CA VAL A 251 0.26 -7.80 9.27
C VAL A 251 1.63 -8.43 9.00
N ALA A 252 1.66 -9.61 8.35
CA ALA A 252 2.91 -10.28 8.01
C ALA A 252 3.77 -9.47 7.01
N ALA A 253 3.15 -8.79 6.05
CA ALA A 253 3.85 -7.97 5.08
C ALA A 253 4.41 -6.68 5.72
N VAL A 254 3.62 -5.98 6.52
CA VAL A 254 4.07 -4.78 7.26
C VAL A 254 5.16 -5.17 8.27
N ARG A 255 5.06 -6.35 8.97
CA ARG A 255 6.15 -6.81 9.83
C ARG A 255 7.48 -6.99 9.09
N ARG A 256 7.42 -7.36 7.80
CA ARG A 256 8.62 -7.47 6.95
C ARG A 256 9.18 -6.11 6.56
N ASP A 257 8.34 -5.11 6.29
CA ASP A 257 8.77 -3.72 6.06
C ASP A 257 9.57 -3.20 7.28
N TYR A 258 9.15 -3.58 8.48
CA TYR A 258 9.81 -3.26 9.74
C TYR A 258 10.71 -4.39 10.28
N ALA A 259 11.31 -5.22 9.41
CA ALA A 259 12.16 -6.34 9.83
C ALA A 259 13.40 -5.89 10.67
N HIS A 260 13.84 -4.66 10.49
CA HIS A 260 14.93 -4.02 11.23
C HIS A 260 14.55 -3.60 12.65
N VAL A 261 13.26 -3.57 13.00
CA VAL A 261 12.76 -3.21 14.34
C VAL A 261 12.68 -4.46 15.21
N SER A 262 13.10 -4.36 16.49
CA SER A 262 13.01 -5.48 17.43
C SER A 262 11.54 -5.93 17.64
N ASP A 263 11.33 -7.22 17.97
CA ASP A 263 9.95 -7.73 18.21
C ASP A 263 9.26 -7.01 19.38
N ALA A 264 10.00 -6.58 20.40
CA ALA A 264 9.45 -5.83 21.51
C ALA A 264 8.99 -4.42 21.09
N ASP A 265 9.80 -3.72 20.28
CA ASP A 265 9.48 -2.40 19.76
C ASP A 265 8.34 -2.46 18.74
N TRP A 266 8.37 -3.47 17.87
CA TRP A 266 7.28 -3.74 16.95
C TRP A 266 5.94 -3.96 17.67
N THR A 267 5.91 -4.86 18.66
CA THR A 267 4.69 -5.17 19.44
C THR A 267 4.15 -3.92 20.13
N ARG A 268 5.02 -3.11 20.68
CA ARG A 268 4.67 -1.87 21.36
C ARG A 268 4.12 -0.82 20.38
N GLY A 269 4.84 -0.59 19.27
CA GLY A 269 4.43 0.37 18.24
C GLY A 269 3.13 -0.05 17.55
N ARG A 270 3.02 -1.32 17.16
CA ARG A 270 1.81 -1.85 16.52
C ARG A 270 0.60 -1.80 17.46
N GLY A 271 0.80 -2.14 18.73
CA GLY A 271 -0.26 -2.04 19.75
C GLY A 271 -0.76 -0.62 19.89
N ALA A 272 0.12 0.37 19.93
CA ALA A 272 -0.26 1.79 20.02
C ALA A 272 -1.06 2.27 18.80
N VAL A 273 -0.69 1.84 17.59
CA VAL A 273 -1.45 2.15 16.36
C VAL A 273 -2.85 1.54 16.43
N LEU A 274 -2.95 0.27 16.86
CA LEU A 274 -4.24 -0.40 16.98
C LEU A 274 -5.13 0.22 18.06
N ASP A 275 -4.55 0.60 19.20
CA ASP A 275 -5.28 1.30 20.25
C ASP A 275 -5.84 2.64 19.74
N ALA A 276 -5.04 3.42 19.00
CA ALA A 276 -5.49 4.68 18.41
C ALA A 276 -6.62 4.49 17.38
N LEU A 277 -6.52 3.45 16.53
CA LEU A 277 -7.59 3.12 15.57
C LEU A 277 -8.87 2.61 16.27
N LEU A 278 -8.72 1.94 17.42
CA LEU A 278 -9.84 1.47 18.23
C LEU A 278 -10.54 2.59 19.01
N ASP A 279 -9.77 3.58 19.44
CA ASP A 279 -10.25 4.75 20.18
C ASP A 279 -10.85 5.81 19.26
N ALA A 280 -10.59 5.74 17.93
CA ALA A 280 -11.21 6.63 16.96
C ALA A 280 -12.74 6.49 17.00
N GLU A 281 -13.46 7.61 17.05
CA GLU A 281 -14.93 7.64 17.06
C GLU A 281 -15.51 6.92 15.84
N ARG A 282 -14.85 7.11 14.68
CA ARG A 282 -15.16 6.42 13.42
C ARG A 282 -13.87 6.04 12.72
N LEU A 283 -13.75 4.77 12.34
CA LEU A 283 -12.65 4.30 11.53
C LEU A 283 -12.83 4.74 10.07
N TYR A 284 -14.03 4.56 9.53
CA TYR A 284 -14.39 4.99 8.17
C TYR A 284 -15.24 6.25 8.20
N ARG A 285 -14.98 7.17 7.29
CA ARG A 285 -15.54 8.52 7.27
C ARG A 285 -16.60 8.70 6.19
N THR A 286 -16.58 7.89 5.11
CA THR A 286 -17.60 7.93 4.06
C THR A 286 -18.78 7.03 4.40
N ALA A 287 -19.99 7.42 4.03
CA ALA A 287 -21.19 6.60 4.25
C ALA A 287 -21.11 5.22 3.57
N PRO A 288 -20.61 5.06 2.32
CA PRO A 288 -20.42 3.75 1.72
C PRO A 288 -19.46 2.84 2.48
N ALA A 289 -18.30 3.37 2.94
CA ALA A 289 -17.33 2.59 3.69
C ALA A 289 -17.86 2.20 5.08
N GLU A 290 -18.56 3.11 5.75
CA GLU A 290 -19.21 2.84 7.04
C GLU A 290 -20.23 1.70 6.94
N HIS A 291 -21.02 1.66 5.86
CA HIS A 291 -21.98 0.59 5.62
C HIS A 291 -21.29 -0.75 5.33
N ALA A 292 -20.22 -0.74 4.53
CA ALA A 292 -19.42 -1.94 4.25
C ALA A 292 -18.72 -2.47 5.51
N GLY A 293 -18.18 -1.58 6.36
CA GLY A 293 -17.52 -1.93 7.62
C GLY A 293 -18.48 -2.31 8.75
N ARG A 294 -19.77 -1.98 8.64
CA ARG A 294 -20.80 -2.34 9.64
C ARG A 294 -21.28 -3.79 9.58
N THR A 295 -20.95 -4.53 8.53
CA THR A 295 -21.11 -5.97 8.58
C THR A 295 -19.86 -6.55 9.27
N PRO A 296 -19.88 -6.75 10.61
CA PRO A 296 -18.71 -7.30 11.25
C PRO A 296 -18.68 -8.80 10.98
N PRO A 297 -17.67 -9.30 10.30
CA PRO A 297 -17.00 -10.39 10.93
C PRO A 297 -16.32 -9.75 12.15
N ALA A 298 -16.47 -10.35 13.31
CA ALA A 298 -15.74 -9.94 14.49
C ALA A 298 -14.31 -9.61 14.07
N THR A 299 -13.97 -8.34 14.14
CA THR A 299 -12.79 -7.75 13.51
C THR A 299 -11.57 -8.57 13.88
N PRO A 300 -10.82 -9.15 12.93
CA PRO A 300 -9.78 -10.15 13.21
C PRO A 300 -8.70 -9.61 14.15
N TRP A 301 -8.40 -8.33 14.06
CA TRP A 301 -7.44 -7.62 14.89
C TRP A 301 -7.93 -7.42 16.33
N ARG A 302 -9.27 -7.46 16.61
CA ARG A 302 -9.81 -7.45 17.98
C ARG A 302 -9.56 -8.77 18.73
N ARG A 303 -9.27 -9.89 18.04
CA ARG A 303 -9.22 -11.24 18.65
C ARG A 303 -7.83 -11.86 18.73
N ASN A 304 -6.86 -11.50 17.90
CA ASN A 304 -5.67 -12.32 17.66
C ASN A 304 -4.33 -11.71 18.09
N GLU A 305 -4.29 -10.49 18.61
CA GLU A 305 -3.03 -9.98 19.18
C GLU A 305 -3.05 -10.22 20.69
N PRO A 306 -1.94 -10.74 21.27
CA PRO A 306 -1.85 -10.92 22.71
C PRO A 306 -2.06 -9.56 23.38
N ARG A 307 -3.11 -9.45 24.20
CA ARG A 307 -3.36 -8.26 25.00
C ARG A 307 -2.23 -8.11 26.01
N CYS A 308 -1.14 -7.45 25.63
CA CYS A 308 -0.27 -6.80 26.59
C CYS A 308 -1.06 -5.63 27.18
N ARG A 309 -1.82 -5.88 28.24
CA ARG A 309 -2.32 -4.80 29.09
C ARG A 309 -1.11 -4.18 29.78
N PRO A 310 -0.76 -2.91 29.52
CA PRO A 310 0.06 -2.19 30.45
C PRO A 310 -0.74 -2.08 31.77
N GLU A 311 -0.12 -2.45 32.88
CA GLU A 311 -0.69 -2.13 34.19
C GLU A 311 -1.01 -0.64 34.21
N ARG A 312 -2.25 -0.32 34.57
CA ARG A 312 -2.70 1.06 34.74
C ARG A 312 -1.87 1.70 35.83
N VAL A 313 -0.85 2.47 35.46
CA VAL A 313 -0.24 3.43 36.36
C VAL A 313 -1.26 4.53 36.55
N ALA A 314 -1.87 4.59 37.73
CA ALA A 314 -2.79 5.62 38.12
C ALA A 314 -2.11 7.01 38.00
N PRO A 315 -2.81 8.04 37.46
CA PRO A 315 -2.27 9.38 37.47
C PRO A 315 -2.21 9.89 38.91
N VAL A 316 -0.99 10.17 39.36
CA VAL A 316 -0.77 10.94 40.59
C VAL A 316 -1.23 12.35 40.33
N LEU A 317 -2.36 12.74 40.98
CA LEU A 317 -2.85 14.08 41.02
C LEU A 317 -1.84 14.98 41.75
N ALA A 318 -1.14 15.83 41.02
CA ALA A 318 -0.52 17.01 41.63
C ALA A 318 -1.56 18.13 41.67
N ARG A 319 -2.02 18.46 42.90
CA ARG A 319 -2.74 19.67 43.21
C ARG A 319 -1.74 20.82 43.44
N ASP A 320 -2.24 22.03 43.13
CA ASP A 320 -1.82 23.35 43.57
C ASP A 320 -0.68 24.08 42.84
N ALA A 321 -1.06 25.11 42.10
CA ALA A 321 -0.70 26.49 42.42
C ALA A 321 -1.32 27.54 41.47
N ALA A 322 -2.21 28.33 42.02
CA ALA A 322 -2.48 29.76 41.89
C ALA A 322 -2.16 30.53 40.58
N ARG A 323 -3.19 31.23 40.06
CA ARG A 323 -3.15 32.45 39.22
C ARG A 323 -2.51 33.64 39.97
N PRO A 324 -1.97 34.67 39.30
CA PRO A 324 -2.83 35.79 38.85
C PRO A 324 -2.48 36.51 37.52
N ALA A 325 -3.55 37.10 36.94
CA ALA A 325 -3.73 38.40 36.29
C ALA A 325 -2.78 38.93 35.20
N SER A 326 -3.40 39.30 34.05
CA SER A 326 -2.94 40.19 32.97
C SER A 326 -2.65 41.63 33.48
N PRO A 327 -2.06 42.59 32.73
CA PRO A 327 -2.61 43.06 31.46
C PRO A 327 -1.60 43.51 30.34
N ASP A 328 -2.20 43.85 29.20
CA ASP A 328 -1.84 44.83 28.17
C ASP A 328 -0.82 44.50 27.08
N GLY A 329 -1.33 44.44 25.87
CA GLY A 329 -1.03 45.31 24.73
C GLY A 329 0.15 44.93 23.85
N GLU A 330 -0.11 44.56 22.66
CA GLU A 330 0.38 45.12 21.40
C GLU A 330 0.65 44.09 20.29
N THR A 331 0.17 44.48 19.16
CA THR A 331 0.24 44.01 17.78
C THR A 331 1.60 43.51 17.30
N GLY A 332 1.60 42.40 16.54
CA GLY A 332 2.73 42.11 15.66
C GLY A 332 2.74 40.70 15.07
N LEU A 333 2.30 40.58 13.80
CA LEU A 333 2.71 39.65 12.76
C LEU A 333 2.75 38.14 13.07
N ALA A 334 1.81 37.46 12.47
CA ALA A 334 1.63 35.99 12.41
C ALA A 334 2.84 35.26 11.82
N GLY A 335 3.53 34.47 12.63
CA GLY A 335 4.36 33.38 12.19
C GLY A 335 3.53 32.10 12.16
N TRP A 336 3.45 31.51 11.01
CA TRP A 336 2.77 30.23 10.78
C TRP A 336 3.51 29.13 11.54
N ALA A 337 2.94 28.64 12.65
CA ALA A 337 3.42 27.46 13.33
C ALA A 337 2.58 26.26 12.86
N PRO A 338 3.19 25.11 12.53
CA PRO A 338 2.43 23.93 12.13
C PRO A 338 1.63 23.41 13.33
N GLU A 339 0.33 23.25 13.12
CA GLU A 339 -0.58 22.66 14.09
C GLU A 339 -0.18 21.19 14.38
N ARG A 340 -0.44 20.80 15.60
CA ARG A 340 0.00 19.56 16.23
C ARG A 340 -0.50 18.33 15.49
N VAL A 341 0.44 17.49 15.04
CA VAL A 341 0.20 16.12 14.60
C VAL A 341 -0.52 15.34 15.69
N GLY A 342 -1.63 14.70 15.35
CA GLY A 342 -2.49 13.95 16.27
C GLY A 342 -1.76 12.80 16.99
N PRO A 343 -2.30 12.29 18.09
CA PRO A 343 -1.61 11.39 19.01
C PRO A 343 -1.25 10.01 18.45
N ALA A 344 -1.84 9.59 17.32
CA ALA A 344 -1.68 8.22 16.81
C ALA A 344 -0.28 7.89 16.28
N GLN A 345 0.43 8.86 15.69
CA GLN A 345 1.78 8.63 15.15
C GLN A 345 2.92 8.95 16.11
N ARG A 346 2.68 9.75 17.16
CA ARG A 346 3.71 10.03 18.15
C ARG A 346 4.25 8.79 18.87
N LEU A 347 3.58 7.66 18.76
CA LEU A 347 3.89 6.46 19.53
C LEU A 347 4.80 5.47 18.81
N ILE A 348 5.01 5.62 17.49
CA ILE A 348 5.91 4.74 16.73
C ILE A 348 7.39 5.18 16.87
N THR A 349 7.63 6.48 17.10
CA THR A 349 8.98 7.08 17.05
C THR A 349 9.55 7.56 18.37
N SER A 350 8.81 7.54 19.50
CA SER A 350 9.28 8.11 20.77
C SER A 350 9.89 7.09 21.75
N CYS A 351 10.67 6.13 21.29
CA CYS A 351 11.55 5.35 22.18
C CYS A 351 12.88 6.10 22.36
N ARG A 352 12.97 6.97 23.39
CA ARG A 352 14.28 7.40 23.89
C ARG A 352 15.05 6.17 24.38
N PRO A 353 16.34 6.02 24.03
CA PRO A 353 17.15 4.94 24.61
C PRO A 353 17.25 5.15 26.12
N CYS A 354 16.86 4.15 26.89
CA CYS A 354 17.12 4.09 28.33
C CYS A 354 18.62 4.19 28.57
N ARG A 355 19.07 5.23 29.28
CA ARG A 355 20.44 5.29 29.80
C ARG A 355 20.64 4.10 30.74
N PRO A 356 21.75 3.37 30.64
CA PRO A 356 22.09 2.37 31.62
C PRO A 356 22.61 3.08 32.88
N SER A 357 21.85 3.02 33.96
CA SER A 357 22.30 3.41 35.28
C SER A 357 22.54 2.18 36.14
N GLY A 358 23.81 1.92 36.47
CA GLY A 358 24.20 1.06 37.56
C GLY A 358 25.30 0.05 37.21
N PRO A 359 26.37 0.00 38.05
CA PRO A 359 27.52 -0.84 37.74
C PRO A 359 27.31 -2.29 38.21
N CYS A 360 27.59 -3.22 37.28
CA CYS A 360 27.67 -4.64 37.59
C CYS A 360 29.09 -5.03 38.02
N PRO A 361 29.29 -5.89 39.03
CA PRO A 361 30.61 -6.19 39.61
C PRO A 361 31.45 -7.08 38.72
N ARG A 362 32.74 -6.80 38.78
CA ARG A 362 33.87 -7.43 38.10
C ARG A 362 33.87 -8.96 38.20
N ARG A 363 34.00 -9.67 37.08
CA ARG A 363 34.67 -10.97 37.05
C ARG A 363 35.89 -10.95 36.11
N ARG A 364 36.90 -11.66 36.56
CA ARG A 364 38.31 -11.65 36.17
C ARG A 364 38.59 -12.12 34.75
N ARG A 365 39.69 -11.61 34.23
CA ARG A 365 40.37 -11.84 32.96
C ARG A 365 40.80 -13.30 32.75
N ARG A 366 40.78 -13.75 31.47
CA ARG A 366 41.90 -14.46 30.85
C ARG A 366 42.01 -14.10 29.38
N PRO A 367 43.21 -14.03 28.78
CA PRO A 367 43.45 -13.55 27.43
C PRO A 367 43.58 -14.67 26.41
N SER A 368 43.20 -14.50 25.17
CA SER A 368 43.72 -15.31 24.08
C SER A 368 43.61 -14.61 22.72
N ARG A 369 44.77 -14.37 22.18
CA ARG A 369 45.27 -14.56 20.81
C ARG A 369 44.62 -13.80 19.69
N ALA A 370 45.44 -12.95 19.14
CA ALA A 370 45.37 -12.25 17.87
C ALA A 370 45.26 -13.23 16.68
N CYS A 371 44.49 -12.84 15.70
CA CYS A 371 44.58 -13.40 14.34
C CYS A 371 44.53 -12.24 13.31
N PRO A 372 45.37 -12.30 12.25
CA PRO A 372 45.75 -11.12 11.49
C PRO A 372 44.78 -10.81 10.32
N ARG A 373 44.63 -9.54 10.05
CA ARG A 373 43.93 -8.97 8.90
C ARG A 373 44.63 -9.34 7.60
N ARG A 374 43.92 -9.92 6.63
CA ARG A 374 44.28 -9.95 5.21
C ARG A 374 43.28 -9.10 4.44
N ARG A 375 43.77 -8.04 3.81
CA ARG A 375 43.10 -7.28 2.75
C ARG A 375 43.33 -7.99 1.41
N PRO A 376 42.35 -8.16 0.53
CA PRO A 376 42.63 -8.43 -0.88
C PRO A 376 42.84 -7.14 -1.65
N ARG A 377 43.97 -7.08 -2.37
CA ARG A 377 44.23 -6.11 -3.44
C ARG A 377 43.42 -6.51 -4.66
N TRP A 378 42.72 -5.55 -5.22
CA TRP A 378 42.20 -5.68 -6.58
C TRP A 378 43.16 -4.95 -7.52
N SER A 379 43.73 -5.71 -8.49
CA SER A 379 44.42 -5.21 -9.66
C SER A 379 43.43 -5.19 -10.82
N GLY A 380 43.30 -4.02 -11.45
CA GLY A 380 42.43 -3.83 -12.58
C GLY A 380 43.03 -4.35 -13.89
N THR A 381 42.17 -4.74 -14.79
CA THR A 381 42.35 -4.61 -16.26
C THR A 381 40.96 -4.63 -16.89
N GLY A 382 40.50 -3.46 -17.36
CA GLY A 382 39.32 -3.31 -18.17
C GLY A 382 39.67 -3.37 -19.67
N PRO A 383 38.83 -3.89 -20.54
CA PRO A 383 39.02 -3.80 -21.97
C PRO A 383 38.52 -2.46 -22.53
N ARG A 384 39.39 -1.81 -23.28
CA ARG A 384 39.07 -0.63 -24.10
C ARG A 384 38.18 -1.03 -25.28
N TRP A 385 37.07 -0.32 -25.43
CA TRP A 385 36.33 -0.31 -26.70
C TRP A 385 36.77 0.83 -27.58
N THR A 386 37.34 0.49 -28.75
CA THR A 386 37.70 1.42 -29.80
C THR A 386 36.49 1.85 -30.61
N ARG A 387 36.29 3.16 -30.74
CA ARG A 387 35.41 3.78 -31.73
C ARG A 387 35.89 3.44 -33.13
N ARG A 388 35.04 2.93 -34.00
CA ARG A 388 35.18 3.00 -35.45
C ARG A 388 34.20 4.03 -36.00
N SER A 389 34.75 5.08 -36.55
CA SER A 389 34.12 6.05 -37.46
C SER A 389 33.94 5.42 -38.83
N ALA A 390 32.77 5.53 -39.42
CA ALA A 390 32.58 5.41 -40.87
C ALA A 390 31.60 6.50 -41.30
N GLY A 391 32.08 7.33 -42.19
CA GLY A 391 31.39 8.44 -42.83
C GLY A 391 30.53 8.00 -44.05
N PRO A 392 30.03 8.98 -44.83
CA PRO A 392 28.74 8.90 -45.49
C PRO A 392 28.79 8.57 -46.99
N SER A 393 27.69 7.98 -47.47
CA SER A 393 27.33 8.00 -48.92
C SER A 393 25.90 7.44 -49.01
N GLY A 394 24.90 8.02 -49.62
CA GLY A 394 24.76 8.70 -50.84
C GLY A 394 23.29 8.39 -51.23
N SER A 395 22.46 9.39 -51.46
CA SER A 395 21.13 9.27 -52.09
C SER A 395 21.28 8.79 -53.54
N PRO A 396 20.23 8.21 -54.16
CA PRO A 396 19.32 9.01 -54.98
C PRO A 396 17.83 8.58 -54.94
N SER A 397 16.96 9.54 -55.05
CA SER A 397 15.64 9.47 -55.73
C SER A 397 15.88 9.58 -57.26
N PRO A 398 14.85 9.44 -58.17
CA PRO A 398 13.38 9.30 -58.05
C PRO A 398 12.74 8.32 -59.07
N GLY A 399 11.42 8.20 -59.03
CA GLY A 399 10.72 7.81 -60.25
C GLY A 399 9.44 6.96 -60.07
N ARG A 400 8.35 7.60 -60.15
CA ARG A 400 6.98 7.49 -60.63
C ARG A 400 5.96 7.02 -59.62
#